data_fa3308d102f2983296789f9c08d7ae06
#
_entry.id   fa3308d102f2983296789f9c08d7ae06
#
_cell.length_a   1.000
_cell.length_b   1.000
_cell.length_c   1.000
_cell.angle_alpha   90.00
_cell.angle_beta   90.00
_cell.angle_gamma   90.00
#
_symmetry.space_group_name_H-M   'P 1'
#
loop_
_entity.id
_entity.type
_entity.pdbx_description
1 polymer ?
#
loop_
_entity_poly.entity_id
_entity_poly.type
_entity_poly.pdbx_seq_one_letter_code
_entity_poly.pdbx_strand_id
1 'polypeptide(L)'
;MSDKDPLAFRVFNEIGIINQLTSASFAAVLPKGMTIAQFTVLNHFFRLGHDQQSPAQLASAFQITRPTMTSTLARMEKAGLVAIRPDPEDGRAKLVSVTAAGEKMRELCLQRLAGPLADADAVLSRETLAPLLPLLQDVRAKLDRLRD
;
A
#
# COMPACT_ATOMS: atom_id res chain seq x y z
N MET A 1 -11.08 21.25 -15.13
CA MET A 1 -11.76 21.27 -13.81
C MET A 1 -12.02 22.72 -13.46
N SER A 2 -13.25 23.06 -13.12
CA SER A 2 -13.67 24.44 -12.84
C SER A 2 -13.36 24.83 -11.39
N ASP A 3 -13.05 26.14 -11.15
CA ASP A 3 -12.96 26.67 -9.77
C ASP A 3 -14.28 26.61 -9.00
N LYS A 4 -15.38 26.29 -9.70
CA LYS A 4 -16.70 26.05 -9.11
C LYS A 4 -16.88 24.65 -8.53
N ASP A 5 -15.99 23.70 -8.85
CA ASP A 5 -16.07 22.34 -8.32
C ASP A 5 -15.74 22.33 -6.82
N PRO A 6 -16.39 21.46 -6.01
CA PRO A 6 -16.10 21.36 -4.59
C PRO A 6 -14.61 21.14 -4.31
N LEU A 7 -14.05 21.86 -3.35
CA LEU A 7 -12.63 21.79 -3.03
C LEU A 7 -12.18 20.35 -2.74
N ALA A 8 -12.95 19.59 -1.97
CA ALA A 8 -12.62 18.19 -1.66
C ALA A 8 -12.52 17.33 -2.93
N PHE A 9 -13.44 17.52 -3.88
CA PHE A 9 -13.38 16.81 -5.16
C PHE A 9 -12.10 17.14 -5.93
N ARG A 10 -11.73 18.42 -6.01
CA ARG A 10 -10.50 18.86 -6.69
C ARG A 10 -9.25 18.24 -6.08
N VAL A 11 -9.16 18.24 -4.74
CA VAL A 11 -8.05 17.62 -4.01
C VAL A 11 -7.97 16.11 -4.27
N PHE A 12 -9.08 15.39 -4.18
CA PHE A 12 -9.08 13.93 -4.40
C PHE A 12 -8.82 13.57 -5.85
N ASN A 13 -9.24 14.40 -6.80
CA ASN A 13 -8.91 14.23 -8.21
C ASN A 13 -7.40 14.34 -8.46
N GLU A 14 -6.73 15.34 -7.88
CA GLU A 14 -5.26 15.49 -7.96
C GLU A 14 -4.54 14.30 -7.33
N ILE A 15 -4.97 13.85 -6.15
CA ILE A 15 -4.42 12.65 -5.51
C ILE A 15 -4.56 11.42 -6.42
N GLY A 16 -5.72 11.28 -7.08
CA GLY A 16 -5.98 10.19 -8.03
C GLY A 16 -5.04 10.22 -9.24
N ILE A 17 -4.84 11.40 -9.83
CA ILE A 17 -3.93 11.60 -10.98
C ILE A 17 -2.49 11.30 -10.56
N ILE A 18 -2.04 11.83 -9.43
CA ILE A 18 -0.69 11.59 -8.89
C ILE A 18 -0.49 10.09 -8.67
N ASN A 19 -1.47 9.39 -8.07
CA ASN A 19 -1.41 7.95 -7.88
C ASN A 19 -1.29 7.18 -9.20
N GLN A 20 -2.01 7.57 -10.25
CA GLN A 20 -1.90 6.95 -11.58
C GLN A 20 -0.49 7.11 -12.17
N LEU A 21 0.06 8.31 -12.12
CA LEU A 21 1.39 8.62 -12.65
C LEU A 21 2.49 7.86 -11.90
N THR A 22 2.44 7.87 -10.59
CA THR A 22 3.45 7.20 -9.74
C THR A 22 3.34 5.68 -9.82
N SER A 23 2.13 5.12 -9.83
CA SER A 23 1.92 3.67 -9.92
C SER A 23 2.45 3.08 -11.22
N ALA A 24 2.27 3.75 -12.34
CA ALA A 24 2.82 3.29 -13.62
C ALA A 24 4.35 3.25 -13.61
N SER A 25 4.99 4.31 -13.09
CA SER A 25 6.45 4.39 -12.96
C SER A 25 6.99 3.33 -12.00
N PHE A 26 6.34 3.12 -10.86
CA PHE A 26 6.74 2.13 -9.87
C PHE A 26 6.59 0.70 -10.40
N ALA A 27 5.45 0.39 -11.03
CA ALA A 27 5.21 -0.94 -11.59
C ALA A 27 6.28 -1.36 -12.60
N ALA A 28 6.81 -0.41 -13.38
CA ALA A 28 7.82 -0.67 -14.41
C ALA A 28 9.17 -1.16 -13.84
N VAL A 29 9.49 -0.84 -12.59
CA VAL A 29 10.78 -1.18 -11.96
C VAL A 29 10.69 -2.26 -10.88
N LEU A 30 9.48 -2.68 -10.51
CA LEU A 30 9.33 -3.74 -9.51
C LEU A 30 9.98 -5.06 -9.99
N PRO A 31 10.49 -5.89 -9.06
CA PRO A 31 11.00 -7.20 -9.38
C PRO A 31 9.97 -8.05 -10.14
N LYS A 32 10.44 -8.91 -11.03
CA LYS A 32 9.58 -9.81 -11.80
C LYS A 32 8.68 -10.65 -10.86
N GLY A 33 7.40 -10.68 -11.15
CA GLY A 33 6.40 -11.40 -10.35
C GLY A 33 5.81 -10.58 -9.21
N MET A 34 6.33 -9.38 -8.92
CA MET A 34 5.74 -8.45 -7.95
C MET A 34 4.76 -7.49 -8.62
N THR A 35 3.66 -7.24 -7.96
CA THR A 35 2.69 -6.21 -8.33
C THR A 35 2.66 -5.08 -7.29
N ILE A 36 2.18 -3.90 -7.68
CA ILE A 36 1.96 -2.80 -6.74
C ILE A 36 1.06 -3.24 -5.57
N ALA A 37 -0.01 -4.01 -5.84
CA ALA A 37 -0.91 -4.50 -4.80
C ALA A 37 -0.17 -5.38 -3.76
N GLN A 38 0.68 -6.30 -4.21
CA GLN A 38 1.49 -7.15 -3.31
C GLN A 38 2.51 -6.33 -2.51
N PHE A 39 3.20 -5.40 -3.17
CA PHE A 39 4.14 -4.50 -2.49
C PHE A 39 3.43 -3.63 -1.44
N THR A 40 2.23 -3.13 -1.75
CA THR A 40 1.43 -2.35 -0.82
C THR A 40 1.01 -3.17 0.41
N VAL A 41 0.68 -4.46 0.23
CA VAL A 41 0.39 -5.37 1.36
C VAL A 41 1.63 -5.53 2.26
N LEU A 42 2.81 -5.78 1.70
CA LEU A 42 4.04 -5.86 2.49
C LEU A 42 4.28 -4.56 3.27
N ASN A 43 4.19 -3.40 2.61
CA ASN A 43 4.37 -2.10 3.25
C ASN A 43 3.37 -1.83 4.37
N HIS A 44 2.13 -2.33 4.25
CA HIS A 44 1.11 -2.14 5.28
C HIS A 44 1.53 -2.76 6.61
N PHE A 45 2.06 -3.98 6.61
CA PHE A 45 2.57 -4.62 7.82
C PHE A 45 3.68 -3.80 8.49
N PHE A 46 4.65 -3.33 7.71
CA PHE A 46 5.76 -2.51 8.22
C PHE A 46 5.30 -1.16 8.73
N ARG A 47 4.36 -0.51 8.04
CA ARG A 47 3.85 0.80 8.45
C ARG A 47 3.10 0.77 9.78
N LEU A 48 2.35 -0.29 10.03
CA LEU A 48 1.54 -0.42 11.24
C LEU A 48 2.28 -1.12 12.39
N GLY A 49 3.42 -1.77 12.12
CA GLY A 49 4.15 -2.56 13.11
C GLY A 49 3.35 -3.78 13.59
N HIS A 50 2.44 -4.29 12.77
CA HIS A 50 1.67 -5.49 13.08
C HIS A 50 2.38 -6.74 12.61
N ASP A 51 2.53 -7.72 13.50
CA ASP A 51 3.11 -9.01 13.15
C ASP A 51 2.12 -9.89 12.37
N GLN A 52 0.83 -9.74 12.64
CA GLN A 52 -0.23 -10.57 12.06
C GLN A 52 -1.51 -9.77 11.82
N GLN A 53 -2.22 -10.09 10.73
CA GLN A 53 -3.54 -9.58 10.41
C GLN A 53 -4.40 -10.61 9.69
N SER A 54 -5.71 -10.59 9.91
CA SER A 54 -6.62 -11.43 9.14
C SER A 54 -6.79 -10.92 7.70
N PRO A 55 -7.11 -11.81 6.74
CA PRO A 55 -7.46 -11.39 5.38
C PRO A 55 -8.63 -10.38 5.34
N ALA A 56 -9.58 -10.50 6.28
CA ALA A 56 -10.71 -9.56 6.39
C ALA A 56 -10.25 -8.16 6.82
N GLN A 57 -9.33 -8.07 7.79
CA GLN A 57 -8.73 -6.78 8.20
C GLN A 57 -7.97 -6.14 7.05
N LEU A 58 -7.17 -6.92 6.32
CA LEU A 58 -6.45 -6.44 5.14
C LEU A 58 -7.41 -5.96 4.05
N ALA A 59 -8.45 -6.72 3.70
CA ALA A 59 -9.45 -6.33 2.71
C ALA A 59 -10.13 -5.01 3.11
N SER A 60 -10.50 -4.85 4.38
CA SER A 60 -11.06 -3.61 4.92
C SER A 60 -10.07 -2.45 4.83
N ALA A 61 -8.82 -2.65 5.26
CA ALA A 61 -7.79 -1.60 5.21
C ALA A 61 -7.54 -1.08 3.80
N PHE A 62 -7.56 -1.97 2.80
CA PHE A 62 -7.35 -1.62 1.39
C PHE A 62 -8.63 -1.27 0.63
N GLN A 63 -9.80 -1.32 1.27
CA GLN A 63 -11.10 -1.06 0.65
C GLN A 63 -11.33 -1.89 -0.62
N ILE A 64 -10.93 -3.15 -0.58
CA ILE A 64 -11.16 -4.12 -1.65
C ILE A 64 -12.01 -5.29 -1.14
N THR A 65 -12.56 -6.07 -2.07
CA THR A 65 -13.37 -7.24 -1.70
C THR A 65 -12.52 -8.33 -1.04
N ARG A 66 -13.12 -9.11 -0.14
CA ARG A 66 -12.45 -10.26 0.47
C ARG A 66 -11.92 -11.28 -0.56
N PRO A 67 -12.66 -11.63 -1.63
CA PRO A 67 -12.12 -12.50 -2.68
C PRO A 67 -10.88 -11.93 -3.37
N THR A 68 -10.85 -10.63 -3.64
CA THR A 68 -9.68 -9.97 -4.25
C THR A 68 -8.47 -10.04 -3.33
N MET A 69 -8.63 -9.74 -2.03
CA MET A 69 -7.54 -9.86 -1.06
C MET A 69 -7.09 -11.32 -0.91
N THR A 70 -8.00 -12.26 -0.80
CA THR A 70 -7.69 -13.70 -0.72
C THR A 70 -6.87 -14.17 -1.92
N SER A 71 -7.24 -13.75 -3.13
CA SER A 71 -6.49 -14.07 -4.35
C SER A 71 -5.08 -13.48 -4.34
N THR A 72 -4.92 -12.24 -3.89
CA THR A 72 -3.61 -11.59 -3.75
C THR A 72 -2.74 -12.33 -2.75
N LEU A 73 -3.27 -12.62 -1.56
CA LEU A 73 -2.57 -13.33 -0.50
C LEU A 73 -2.16 -14.75 -0.90
N ALA A 74 -3.04 -15.48 -1.63
CA ALA A 74 -2.71 -16.82 -2.12
C ALA A 74 -1.50 -16.83 -3.07
N ARG A 75 -1.41 -15.82 -3.94
CA ARG A 75 -0.23 -15.65 -4.82
C ARG A 75 1.02 -15.30 -4.02
N MET A 76 0.90 -14.45 -3.01
CA MET A 76 2.02 -14.09 -2.13
C MET A 76 2.48 -15.29 -1.28
N GLU A 77 1.56 -16.11 -0.78
CA GLU A 77 1.89 -17.34 -0.04
C GLU A 77 2.60 -18.35 -0.95
N LYS A 78 2.08 -18.56 -2.17
CA LYS A 78 2.73 -19.42 -3.17
C LYS A 78 4.16 -18.95 -3.51
N ALA A 79 4.40 -17.64 -3.50
CA ALA A 79 5.72 -17.06 -3.70
C ALA A 79 6.58 -17.05 -2.42
N GLY A 80 6.06 -17.53 -1.29
CA GLY A 80 6.76 -17.59 -0.01
C GLY A 80 6.93 -16.24 0.70
N LEU A 81 6.21 -15.20 0.28
CA LEU A 81 6.33 -13.82 0.81
C LEU A 81 5.53 -13.61 2.10
N VAL A 82 4.44 -14.35 2.26
CA VAL A 82 3.60 -14.36 3.46
C VAL A 82 3.34 -15.81 3.88
N ALA A 83 3.02 -16.00 5.14
CA ALA A 83 2.51 -17.25 5.68
C ALA A 83 1.07 -17.02 6.14
N ILE A 84 0.17 -17.97 5.82
CA ILE A 84 -1.22 -17.96 6.24
C ILE A 84 -1.45 -19.14 7.16
N ARG A 85 -1.84 -18.89 8.41
CA ARG A 85 -2.04 -19.89 9.44
C ARG A 85 -3.44 -19.77 10.04
N PRO A 86 -4.04 -20.86 10.56
CA PRO A 86 -5.24 -20.77 11.38
C PRO A 86 -4.97 -19.84 12.59
N ASP A 87 -5.99 -19.04 12.96
CA ASP A 87 -5.95 -18.27 14.18
C ASP A 87 -6.04 -19.24 15.39
N PRO A 88 -5.07 -19.23 16.33
CA PRO A 88 -5.13 -20.11 17.50
C PRO A 88 -6.30 -19.80 18.45
N GLU A 89 -6.85 -18.59 18.41
CA GLU A 89 -8.00 -18.17 19.24
C GLU A 89 -9.34 -18.39 18.53
N ASP A 90 -9.35 -18.41 17.19
CA ASP A 90 -10.54 -18.71 16.37
C ASP A 90 -10.16 -19.60 15.20
N GLY A 91 -10.38 -20.89 15.34
CA GLY A 91 -10.04 -21.91 14.33
C GLY A 91 -10.74 -21.75 12.97
N ARG A 92 -11.72 -20.84 12.86
CA ARG A 92 -12.38 -20.48 11.59
C ARG A 92 -11.72 -19.31 10.89
N ALA A 93 -10.95 -18.52 11.62
CA ALA A 93 -10.21 -17.38 11.10
C ALA A 93 -8.80 -17.78 10.66
N LYS A 94 -8.20 -16.96 9.83
CA LYS A 94 -6.81 -17.09 9.40
C LYS A 94 -6.04 -15.83 9.76
N LEU A 95 -4.75 -16.01 10.03
CA LEU A 95 -3.79 -14.92 10.25
C LEU A 95 -2.71 -14.97 9.18
N VAL A 96 -2.38 -13.80 8.67
CA VAL A 96 -1.34 -13.56 7.67
C VAL A 96 -0.17 -12.87 8.36
N SER A 97 1.02 -13.35 8.13
CA SER A 97 2.28 -12.72 8.57
C SER A 97 3.25 -12.63 7.39
N VAL A 98 4.13 -11.63 7.41
CA VAL A 98 5.21 -11.50 6.42
C VAL A 98 6.33 -12.46 6.80
N THR A 99 6.87 -13.18 5.81
CA THR A 99 8.02 -14.07 6.00
C THR A 99 9.34 -13.30 5.87
N ALA A 100 10.45 -13.90 6.28
CA ALA A 100 11.79 -13.33 6.02
C ALA A 100 12.05 -13.11 4.51
N ALA A 101 11.51 -13.96 3.64
CA ALA A 101 11.56 -13.77 2.19
C ALA A 101 10.71 -12.57 1.75
N GLY A 102 9.55 -12.36 2.39
CA GLY A 102 8.70 -11.17 2.16
C GLY A 102 9.39 -9.87 2.57
N GLU A 103 10.08 -9.85 3.71
CA GLU A 103 10.89 -8.70 4.14
C GLU A 103 11.98 -8.36 3.13
N LYS A 104 12.77 -9.35 2.71
CA LYS A 104 13.81 -9.18 1.69
C LYS A 104 13.23 -8.71 0.35
N MET A 105 12.07 -9.23 -0.04
CA MET A 105 11.40 -8.80 -1.26
C MET A 105 10.95 -7.33 -1.17
N ARG A 106 10.43 -6.90 -0.01
CA ARG A 106 10.11 -5.49 0.22
C ARG A 106 11.33 -4.59 0.10
N GLU A 107 12.45 -4.99 0.71
CA GLU A 107 13.72 -4.25 0.60
C GLU A 107 14.18 -4.15 -0.85
N LEU A 108 14.12 -5.25 -1.60
CA LEU A 108 14.45 -5.24 -3.04
C LEU A 108 13.53 -4.30 -3.83
N CYS A 109 12.24 -4.29 -3.55
CA CYS A 109 11.31 -3.33 -4.17
C CYS A 109 11.73 -1.89 -3.89
N LEU A 110 12.07 -1.55 -2.64
CA LEU A 110 12.53 -0.20 -2.28
C LEU A 110 13.83 0.18 -3.00
N GLN A 111 14.78 -0.75 -3.13
CA GLN A 111 16.01 -0.53 -3.90
C GLN A 111 15.72 -0.25 -5.37
N ARG A 112 14.77 -0.98 -5.98
CA ARG A 112 14.35 -0.75 -7.37
C ARG A 112 13.64 0.57 -7.56
N LEU A 113 12.90 1.03 -6.55
CA LEU A 113 12.22 2.32 -6.56
C LEU A 113 13.16 3.52 -6.34
N ALA A 114 14.39 3.30 -5.90
CA ALA A 114 15.34 4.37 -5.61
C ALA A 114 15.57 5.31 -6.81
N GLY A 115 15.64 4.78 -8.04
CA GLY A 115 15.77 5.58 -9.26
C GLY A 115 14.56 6.50 -9.48
N PRO A 116 13.34 5.96 -9.68
CA PRO A 116 12.14 6.78 -9.83
C PRO A 116 11.89 7.77 -8.69
N LEU A 117 12.25 7.41 -7.44
CA LEU A 117 12.12 8.32 -6.31
C LEU A 117 13.14 9.44 -6.36
N ALA A 118 14.39 9.18 -6.76
CA ALA A 118 15.39 10.23 -6.95
C ALA A 118 15.02 11.19 -8.08
N ASP A 119 14.44 10.68 -9.17
CA ASP A 119 13.92 11.51 -10.26
C ASP A 119 12.77 12.42 -9.79
N ALA A 120 11.85 11.87 -8.97
CA ALA A 120 10.78 12.64 -8.36
C ALA A 120 11.32 13.72 -7.41
N ASP A 121 12.29 13.39 -6.56
CA ASP A 121 12.93 14.35 -5.64
C ASP A 121 13.65 15.49 -6.39
N ALA A 122 14.28 15.19 -7.53
CA ALA A 122 14.93 16.20 -8.35
C ALA A 122 13.94 17.22 -8.96
N VAL A 123 12.71 16.78 -9.26
CA VAL A 123 11.68 17.64 -9.86
C VAL A 123 10.83 18.36 -8.80
N LEU A 124 10.46 17.65 -7.72
CA LEU A 124 9.49 18.15 -6.75
C LEU A 124 10.10 18.93 -5.59
N SER A 125 11.38 18.82 -5.37
CA SER A 125 12.13 19.36 -4.23
C SER A 125 11.62 18.95 -2.84
N ARG A 126 12.52 18.99 -1.86
CA ARG A 126 12.17 18.71 -0.46
C ARG A 126 11.21 19.76 0.13
N GLU A 127 11.36 21.01 -0.29
CA GLU A 127 10.52 22.14 0.15
C GLU A 127 9.05 21.94 -0.24
N THR A 128 8.81 21.27 -1.37
CA THR A 128 7.45 20.90 -1.83
C THR A 128 6.93 19.66 -1.11
N LEU A 129 7.74 18.62 -0.99
CA LEU A 129 7.28 17.32 -0.48
C LEU A 129 7.14 17.28 1.05
N ALA A 130 8.05 17.92 1.78
CA ALA A 130 8.06 17.84 3.24
C ALA A 130 6.77 18.37 3.90
N PRO A 131 6.19 19.51 3.49
CA PRO A 131 4.94 19.98 4.06
C PRO A 131 3.71 19.18 3.60
N LEU A 132 3.76 18.52 2.45
CA LEU A 132 2.64 17.70 1.95
C LEU A 132 2.43 16.43 2.77
N LEU A 133 3.49 15.80 3.26
CA LEU A 133 3.40 14.52 3.97
C LEU A 133 2.48 14.57 5.20
N PRO A 134 2.65 15.50 6.16
CA PRO A 134 1.76 15.58 7.33
C PRO A 134 0.32 15.95 6.95
N LEU A 135 0.11 16.76 5.91
CA LEU A 135 -1.23 17.11 5.43
C LEU A 135 -1.94 15.89 4.85
N LEU A 136 -1.28 15.08 4.02
CA LEU A 136 -1.83 13.85 3.47
C LEU A 136 -2.10 12.80 4.56
N GLN A 137 -1.23 12.71 5.57
CA GLN A 137 -1.42 11.83 6.72
C GLN A 137 -2.65 12.23 7.54
N ASP A 138 -2.88 13.52 7.76
CA ASP A 138 -4.06 14.04 8.47
C ASP A 138 -5.35 13.75 7.68
N VAL A 139 -5.35 14.04 6.37
CA VAL A 139 -6.49 13.72 5.49
C VAL A 139 -6.82 12.23 5.55
N ARG A 140 -5.82 11.36 5.40
CA ARG A 140 -5.99 9.90 5.50
C ARG A 140 -6.57 9.49 6.84
N ALA A 141 -6.02 9.99 7.96
CA ALA A 141 -6.48 9.64 9.29
C ALA A 141 -7.94 10.08 9.55
N LYS A 142 -8.36 11.23 8.99
CA LYS A 142 -9.75 11.70 9.08
C LYS A 142 -10.70 10.82 8.27
N LEU A 143 -10.29 10.43 7.04
CA LEU A 143 -11.09 9.52 6.20
C LEU A 143 -11.20 8.12 6.81
N ASP A 144 -10.14 7.60 7.43
CA ASP A 144 -10.19 6.32 8.14
C ASP A 144 -11.26 6.33 9.26
N ARG A 145 -11.38 7.43 10.02
CA ARG A 145 -12.41 7.58 11.05
C ARG A 145 -13.85 7.67 10.53
N LEU A 146 -14.06 8.09 9.28
CA LEU A 146 -15.40 8.12 8.69
C LEU A 146 -15.92 6.73 8.28
N ARG A 147 -15.07 5.70 8.36
CA ARG A 147 -15.41 4.31 7.99
C ARG A 147 -15.93 3.49 9.16
N ASP A 148 -15.69 3.95 10.39
CA ASP A 148 -16.15 3.34 11.64
C ASP A 148 -17.55 3.89 12.02
#